data_3a01997d8817c01e951ac0e06848dfa8
#
_entry.id   3a01997d8817c01e951ac0e06848dfa8
#
_cell.length_a   1.000
_cell.length_b   1.000
_cell.length_c   1.000
_cell.angle_alpha   90.00
_cell.angle_beta   90.00
_cell.angle_gamma   90.00
#
_symmetry.space_group_name_H-M   'P 1'
#
loop_
_entity.id
_entity.type
_entity.pdbx_description
1 polymer ?
#
loop_
_entity_poly.entity_id
_entity_poly.type
_entity_poly.pdbx_seq_one_letter_code
_entity_poly.pdbx_strand_id
1 'polypeptide(L)'
;MFKSQHIPARYLSFCILSTVLLVVLSIRSLQGELFITDTQYMVAAGRWIIATGHLPTTDPLSIHSGLTYICQQYPICILVAVLYDTFGEMSVRLFFALLDMVAVLVIWYLTFPKAGNRLLHCVVSCVFGAIIAYSLRSTPRALDILCLAVSWELIEKYIESRDIRFLSGFPFLGVFMANVHGALWPCAIMLPLAALLESKLDLNARIALAVTVLLTIASAMLNPYGLDVLSLPFKTIGTSDIATVVVPELKPMFSIVPVEAVILIVISVVPVIFHAKCLGFKKAVFSFETMMISGLLFLSLMTWRNELLLLGILMIVYSTWCGKFESKCKASSMMLSGIFLLSISVIALELGAVLFYSTLSVTDQKSISLERAFRAMREDGAVSGTAVLTDIDPGCRAELNGFKPYLDTRIEVFNGQNGQRNVLAEAGKALSSGSLSAICDDYGMDYAVLNYGINDAGIQDLKESGFKTVYSDGLTVCLKRSTV
;
A
#
# COMPACT_ATOMS: atom_id res chain seq x y z
N MET A 1 50.69 13.96 -7.03
CA MET A 1 50.32 13.53 -5.70
C MET A 1 48.84 13.88 -5.45
N PHE A 2 47.91 13.01 -5.88
CA PHE A 2 46.48 13.23 -5.64
C PHE A 2 46.22 13.06 -4.15
N LYS A 3 45.87 14.13 -3.41
CA LYS A 3 45.30 14.04 -2.08
C LYS A 3 43.98 13.24 -2.25
N SER A 4 43.92 12.05 -1.65
CA SER A 4 42.67 11.29 -1.57
C SER A 4 41.67 12.15 -0.81
N GLN A 5 40.74 12.79 -1.52
CA GLN A 5 39.61 13.44 -0.87
C GLN A 5 38.77 12.31 -0.27
N HIS A 6 38.81 12.16 1.04
CA HIS A 6 37.91 11.23 1.74
C HIS A 6 36.48 11.70 1.51
N ILE A 7 35.74 10.95 0.68
CA ILE A 7 34.29 11.17 0.50
C ILE A 7 33.64 10.98 1.89
N PRO A 8 32.90 11.97 2.39
CA PRO A 8 32.21 11.83 3.68
C PRO A 8 31.31 10.59 3.66
N ALA A 9 31.37 9.79 4.71
CA ALA A 9 30.60 8.53 4.82
C ALA A 9 29.09 8.70 4.56
N ARG A 10 28.55 9.89 4.83
CA ARG A 10 27.14 10.24 4.53
C ARG A 10 26.86 10.22 3.04
N TYR A 11 27.70 10.83 2.23
CA TYR A 11 27.52 10.84 0.77
C TYR A 11 27.68 9.45 0.17
N LEU A 12 28.66 8.69 0.64
CA LEU A 12 28.85 7.32 0.15
C LEU A 12 27.64 6.45 0.48
N SER A 13 27.12 6.49 1.73
CA SER A 13 25.93 5.77 2.16
C SER A 13 24.69 6.19 1.35
N PHE A 14 24.52 7.49 1.10
CA PHE A 14 23.43 8.01 0.26
C PHE A 14 23.52 7.47 -1.17
N CYS A 15 24.70 7.50 -1.79
CA CYS A 15 24.89 7.01 -3.16
C CYS A 15 24.61 5.50 -3.25
N ILE A 16 25.10 4.71 -2.30
CA ILE A 16 24.87 3.26 -2.28
C ILE A 16 23.37 2.97 -2.17
N LEU A 17 22.69 3.56 -1.18
CA LEU A 17 21.24 3.37 -0.98
C LEU A 17 20.45 3.80 -2.21
N SER A 18 20.72 4.99 -2.74
CA SER A 18 20.05 5.48 -3.95
C SER A 18 20.23 4.55 -5.14
N THR A 19 21.43 3.98 -5.32
CA THR A 19 21.71 3.01 -6.40
C THR A 19 20.89 1.73 -6.19
N VAL A 20 20.85 1.19 -4.97
CA VAL A 20 20.03 0.00 -4.63
C VAL A 20 18.56 0.26 -4.94
N LEU A 21 18.02 1.40 -4.50
CA LEU A 21 16.63 1.76 -4.75
C LEU A 21 16.33 1.91 -6.25
N LEU A 22 17.21 2.58 -7.00
CA LEU A 22 17.06 2.72 -8.45
C LEU A 22 17.04 1.37 -9.16
N VAL A 23 17.90 0.41 -8.75
CA VAL A 23 17.90 -0.94 -9.32
C VAL A 23 16.59 -1.66 -9.04
N VAL A 24 16.11 -1.66 -7.78
CA VAL A 24 14.85 -2.31 -7.40
C VAL A 24 13.66 -1.70 -8.15
N LEU A 25 13.57 -0.37 -8.19
CA LEU A 25 12.49 0.33 -8.87
C LEU A 25 12.54 0.15 -10.39
N SER A 26 13.73 0.04 -10.97
CA SER A 26 13.88 -0.27 -12.41
C SER A 26 13.38 -1.69 -12.71
N ILE A 27 13.71 -2.67 -11.88
CA ILE A 27 13.21 -4.05 -12.02
C ILE A 27 11.66 -4.05 -11.96
N ARG A 28 11.06 -3.39 -10.98
CA ARG A 28 9.60 -3.28 -10.86
C ARG A 28 8.95 -2.56 -12.03
N SER A 29 9.60 -1.52 -12.56
CA SER A 29 9.12 -0.82 -13.76
C SER A 29 9.10 -1.74 -14.97
N LEU A 30 10.16 -2.55 -15.17
CA LEU A 30 10.22 -3.53 -16.25
C LEU A 30 9.17 -4.64 -16.11
N GLN A 31 8.78 -4.98 -14.89
CA GLN A 31 7.73 -5.95 -14.60
C GLN A 31 6.30 -5.40 -14.74
N GLY A 32 6.14 -4.12 -15.08
CA GLY A 32 4.82 -3.47 -15.17
C GLY A 32 4.18 -3.14 -13.82
N GLU A 33 4.82 -3.45 -12.69
CA GLU A 33 4.25 -3.32 -11.34
C GLU A 33 4.09 -1.87 -10.84
N LEU A 34 4.66 -0.89 -11.56
CA LEU A 34 4.49 0.53 -11.26
C LEU A 34 3.29 1.19 -11.95
N PHE A 35 2.45 0.41 -12.65
CA PHE A 35 1.19 0.88 -13.20
C PHE A 35 0.14 -0.24 -13.08
N ILE A 36 -0.25 -0.51 -11.85
CA ILE A 36 -1.19 -1.59 -11.50
C ILE A 36 -2.65 -1.13 -11.56
N THR A 37 -3.54 -2.05 -11.26
CA THR A 37 -5.00 -1.85 -11.25
C THR A 37 -5.46 -0.62 -10.48
N ASP A 38 -4.97 -0.43 -9.25
CA ASP A 38 -5.34 0.74 -8.43
C ASP A 38 -4.93 2.06 -9.07
N THR A 39 -3.78 2.10 -9.74
CA THR A 39 -3.33 3.31 -10.45
C THR A 39 -4.25 3.63 -11.63
N GLN A 40 -4.78 2.61 -12.29
CA GLN A 40 -5.64 2.77 -13.46
C GLN A 40 -6.97 3.40 -13.09
N TYR A 41 -7.65 2.90 -12.03
CA TYR A 41 -8.87 3.55 -11.58
C TYR A 41 -8.62 4.95 -11.01
N MET A 42 -7.45 5.20 -10.37
CA MET A 42 -7.11 6.55 -9.92
C MET A 42 -7.02 7.54 -11.07
N VAL A 43 -6.46 7.15 -12.21
CA VAL A 43 -6.46 7.99 -13.42
C VAL A 43 -7.89 8.25 -13.89
N ALA A 44 -8.75 7.22 -13.95
CA ALA A 44 -10.13 7.35 -14.37
C ALA A 44 -10.94 8.27 -13.43
N ALA A 45 -10.79 8.10 -12.11
CA ALA A 45 -11.41 8.94 -11.10
C ALA A 45 -10.93 10.40 -11.20
N GLY A 46 -9.63 10.61 -11.39
CA GLY A 46 -9.06 11.94 -11.56
C GLY A 46 -9.60 12.64 -12.82
N ARG A 47 -9.69 11.94 -13.95
CA ARG A 47 -10.31 12.46 -15.18
C ARG A 47 -11.77 12.88 -14.95
N TRP A 48 -12.54 12.03 -14.23
CA TRP A 48 -13.92 12.35 -13.91
C TRP A 48 -14.03 13.62 -13.05
N ILE A 49 -13.20 13.75 -12.01
CA ILE A 49 -13.15 14.94 -11.13
C ILE A 49 -12.79 16.19 -11.95
N ILE A 50 -11.78 16.12 -12.80
CA ILE A 50 -11.36 17.24 -13.67
C ILE A 50 -12.49 17.65 -14.62
N ALA A 51 -13.15 16.69 -15.24
CA ALA A 51 -14.20 16.94 -16.21
C ALA A 51 -15.47 17.54 -15.59
N THR A 52 -15.82 17.14 -14.36
CA THR A 52 -17.05 17.59 -13.68
C THR A 52 -16.84 18.78 -12.75
N GLY A 53 -15.60 19.01 -12.26
CA GLY A 53 -15.30 20.01 -11.25
C GLY A 53 -15.81 19.66 -9.84
N HIS A 54 -16.28 18.42 -9.63
CA HIS A 54 -16.87 17.96 -8.37
C HIS A 54 -16.19 16.67 -7.87
N LEU A 55 -16.27 16.44 -6.56
CA LEU A 55 -15.87 15.15 -5.98
C LEU A 55 -17.07 14.19 -6.00
N PRO A 56 -16.88 12.91 -6.36
CA PRO A 56 -17.95 11.93 -6.41
C PRO A 56 -18.43 11.58 -5.00
N THR A 57 -19.74 11.53 -4.79
CA THR A 57 -20.40 10.97 -3.61
C THR A 57 -21.04 9.62 -3.91
N THR A 58 -21.30 9.37 -5.18
CA THR A 58 -21.75 8.09 -5.73
C THR A 58 -20.79 7.64 -6.82
N ASP A 59 -20.68 6.33 -7.04
CA ASP A 59 -19.74 5.77 -8.01
C ASP A 59 -20.09 6.17 -9.46
N PRO A 60 -19.21 6.91 -10.16
CA PRO A 60 -19.41 7.29 -11.54
C PRO A 60 -18.74 6.35 -12.53
N LEU A 61 -17.89 5.43 -12.07
CA LEU A 61 -16.96 4.69 -12.91
C LEU A 61 -17.52 3.32 -13.34
N SER A 62 -18.27 2.63 -12.47
CA SER A 62 -18.90 1.36 -12.80
C SER A 62 -20.28 1.50 -13.45
N ILE A 63 -20.88 0.36 -13.79
CA ILE A 63 -22.27 0.31 -14.30
C ILE A 63 -23.32 0.54 -13.21
N HIS A 64 -22.94 0.40 -11.94
CA HIS A 64 -23.88 0.44 -10.83
C HIS A 64 -24.25 1.88 -10.46
N SER A 65 -25.53 2.19 -10.47
CA SER A 65 -26.03 3.49 -10.02
C SER A 65 -26.25 3.52 -8.52
N GLY A 66 -25.94 4.65 -7.88
CA GLY A 66 -26.28 4.93 -6.48
C GLY A 66 -25.38 4.30 -5.43
N LEU A 67 -24.33 3.59 -5.79
CA LEU A 67 -23.34 3.10 -4.83
C LEU A 67 -22.55 4.28 -4.24
N THR A 68 -22.42 4.32 -2.92
CA THR A 68 -21.62 5.37 -2.25
C THR A 68 -20.15 5.23 -2.60
N TYR A 69 -19.53 6.33 -3.02
CA TYR A 69 -18.10 6.38 -3.31
C TYR A 69 -17.43 7.56 -2.60
N ILE A 70 -16.41 7.27 -1.83
CA ILE A 70 -15.54 8.25 -1.18
C ILE A 70 -14.18 8.17 -1.87
N CYS A 71 -13.85 9.16 -2.69
CA CYS A 71 -12.56 9.23 -3.35
C CYS A 71 -11.47 9.64 -2.33
N GLN A 72 -11.06 8.69 -1.49
CA GLN A 72 -10.21 8.87 -0.31
C GLN A 72 -8.81 9.43 -0.61
N GLN A 73 -8.42 9.49 -1.87
CA GLN A 73 -7.11 9.92 -2.37
C GLN A 73 -7.26 10.88 -3.56
N TYR A 74 -8.32 11.69 -3.56
CA TYR A 74 -8.69 12.54 -4.69
C TYR A 74 -7.57 13.46 -5.19
N PRO A 75 -6.67 14.05 -4.37
CA PRO A 75 -5.59 14.87 -4.89
C PRO A 75 -4.59 14.06 -5.71
N ILE A 76 -4.33 12.82 -5.29
CA ILE A 76 -3.45 11.89 -6.03
C ILE A 76 -4.14 11.47 -7.33
N CYS A 77 -5.46 11.19 -7.31
CA CYS A 77 -6.21 10.84 -8.51
C CYS A 77 -6.12 11.98 -9.55
N ILE A 78 -6.33 13.23 -9.14
CA ILE A 78 -6.20 14.40 -10.03
C ILE A 78 -4.77 14.49 -10.59
N LEU A 79 -3.76 14.37 -9.72
CA LEU A 79 -2.36 14.47 -10.13
C LEU A 79 -1.97 13.40 -11.13
N VAL A 80 -2.31 12.11 -10.87
CA VAL A 80 -1.96 11.02 -11.78
C VAL A 80 -2.73 11.09 -13.08
N ALA A 81 -3.97 11.60 -13.08
CA ALA A 81 -4.73 11.85 -14.31
C ALA A 81 -4.05 12.90 -15.19
N VAL A 82 -3.63 14.03 -14.60
CA VAL A 82 -2.89 15.09 -15.33
C VAL A 82 -1.57 14.55 -15.87
N LEU A 83 -0.80 13.81 -15.06
CA LEU A 83 0.46 13.21 -15.49
C LEU A 83 0.25 12.23 -16.64
N TYR A 84 -0.74 11.33 -16.51
CA TYR A 84 -1.05 10.34 -17.53
C TYR A 84 -1.49 10.99 -18.86
N ASP A 85 -2.38 11.97 -18.80
CA ASP A 85 -2.94 12.62 -20.00
C ASP A 85 -1.92 13.54 -20.71
N THR A 86 -0.95 14.09 -19.95
CA THR A 86 0.07 14.99 -20.52
C THR A 86 1.30 14.23 -21.02
N PHE A 87 1.78 13.23 -20.26
CA PHE A 87 3.07 12.58 -20.50
C PHE A 87 2.99 11.06 -20.66
N GLY A 88 1.79 10.49 -20.58
CA GLY A 88 1.55 9.06 -20.71
C GLY A 88 1.86 8.26 -19.43
N GLU A 89 1.72 6.96 -19.54
CA GLU A 89 1.86 5.99 -18.44
C GLU A 89 3.21 6.08 -17.72
N MET A 90 4.31 6.34 -18.46
CA MET A 90 5.66 6.40 -17.89
C MET A 90 5.79 7.50 -16.83
N SER A 91 5.09 8.61 -16.97
CA SER A 91 5.13 9.71 -16.00
C SER A 91 4.52 9.31 -14.65
N VAL A 92 3.46 8.51 -14.68
CA VAL A 92 2.81 7.98 -13.47
C VAL A 92 3.71 6.94 -12.79
N ARG A 93 4.35 6.07 -13.56
CA ARG A 93 5.35 5.11 -13.06
C ARG A 93 6.50 5.82 -12.37
N LEU A 94 7.05 6.86 -12.99
CA LEU A 94 8.12 7.69 -12.41
C LEU A 94 7.68 8.42 -11.15
N PHE A 95 6.46 8.95 -11.13
CA PHE A 95 5.92 9.62 -9.94
C PHE A 95 5.91 8.69 -8.73
N PHE A 96 5.35 7.47 -8.84
CA PHE A 96 5.31 6.53 -7.73
C PHE A 96 6.71 6.02 -7.38
N ALA A 97 7.56 5.73 -8.36
CA ALA A 97 8.94 5.33 -8.09
C ALA A 97 9.72 6.39 -7.30
N LEU A 98 9.56 7.68 -7.65
CA LEU A 98 10.17 8.79 -6.91
C LEU A 98 9.59 8.93 -5.51
N LEU A 99 8.28 8.75 -5.35
CA LEU A 99 7.61 8.80 -4.05
C LEU A 99 8.11 7.69 -3.12
N ASP A 100 8.23 6.47 -3.63
CA ASP A 100 8.77 5.31 -2.91
C ASP A 100 10.23 5.55 -2.49
N MET A 101 11.04 6.06 -3.41
CA MET A 101 12.44 6.40 -3.12
C MET A 101 12.54 7.49 -2.04
N VAL A 102 11.72 8.53 -2.11
CA VAL A 102 11.69 9.63 -1.13
C VAL A 102 11.33 9.09 0.25
N ALA A 103 10.35 8.19 0.37
CA ALA A 103 9.95 7.61 1.65
C ALA A 103 11.12 6.91 2.34
N VAL A 104 11.86 6.08 1.62
CA VAL A 104 13.04 5.37 2.16
C VAL A 104 14.19 6.33 2.48
N LEU A 105 14.46 7.30 1.59
CA LEU A 105 15.53 8.27 1.81
C LEU A 105 15.26 9.21 2.99
N VAL A 106 14.00 9.55 3.26
CA VAL A 106 13.62 10.34 4.45
C VAL A 106 13.92 9.54 5.73
N ILE A 107 13.57 8.25 5.79
CA ILE A 107 13.93 7.40 6.95
C ILE A 107 15.45 7.37 7.11
N TRP A 108 16.18 7.11 6.04
CA TRP A 108 17.65 7.14 6.07
C TRP A 108 18.18 8.47 6.58
N TYR A 109 17.65 9.60 6.10
CA TYR A 109 18.08 10.94 6.49
C TYR A 109 17.86 11.22 7.98
N LEU A 110 16.69 10.84 8.52
CA LEU A 110 16.33 11.04 9.91
C LEU A 110 17.12 10.14 10.88
N THR A 111 17.47 8.95 10.43
CA THR A 111 18.18 7.96 11.28
C THR A 111 19.70 8.04 11.19
N PHE A 112 20.27 8.55 10.09
CA PHE A 112 21.72 8.62 9.88
C PHE A 112 22.49 9.38 10.96
N PRO A 113 22.02 10.55 11.47
CA PRO A 113 22.72 11.27 12.54
C PRO A 113 22.78 10.52 13.87
N LYS A 114 21.82 9.59 14.09
CA LYS A 114 21.66 8.81 15.31
C LYS A 114 22.45 7.50 15.28
N ALA A 115 23.02 7.14 14.13
CA ALA A 115 23.76 5.91 13.93
C ALA A 115 25.21 6.02 14.41
N GLY A 116 25.62 5.18 15.36
CA GLY A 116 27.01 5.07 15.81
C GLY A 116 27.88 4.32 14.78
N ASN A 117 27.39 3.21 14.24
CA ASN A 117 28.06 2.44 13.18
C ASN A 117 27.46 2.76 11.83
N ARG A 118 28.13 3.60 11.06
CA ARG A 118 27.64 4.09 9.75
C ARG A 118 27.60 3.01 8.66
N LEU A 119 28.51 2.03 8.72
CA LEU A 119 28.51 0.92 7.75
C LEU A 119 27.28 0.03 7.99
N LEU A 120 27.04 -0.35 9.23
CA LEU A 120 25.89 -1.16 9.60
C LEU A 120 24.57 -0.44 9.29
N HIS A 121 24.51 0.87 9.57
CA HIS A 121 23.36 1.70 9.17
C HIS A 121 23.14 1.67 7.66
N CYS A 122 24.19 1.77 6.85
CA CYS A 122 24.09 1.69 5.39
C CYS A 122 23.53 0.33 4.94
N VAL A 123 24.05 -0.77 5.49
CA VAL A 123 23.56 -2.13 5.19
C VAL A 123 22.08 -2.29 5.55
N VAL A 124 21.70 -1.90 6.77
CA VAL A 124 20.30 -1.95 7.24
C VAL A 124 19.40 -1.14 6.32
N SER A 125 19.80 0.09 6.01
CA SER A 125 19.01 0.97 5.13
C SER A 125 18.86 0.40 3.73
N CYS A 126 19.90 -0.24 3.18
CA CYS A 126 19.83 -0.88 1.87
C CYS A 126 18.90 -2.09 1.88
N VAL A 127 18.98 -2.96 2.90
CA VAL A 127 18.15 -4.17 2.99
C VAL A 127 16.68 -3.79 3.17
N PHE A 128 16.36 -3.04 4.23
CA PHE A 128 14.97 -2.62 4.48
C PHE A 128 14.43 -1.73 3.36
N GLY A 129 15.25 -0.79 2.87
CA GLY A 129 14.89 0.09 1.79
C GLY A 129 14.56 -0.66 0.50
N ALA A 130 15.32 -1.70 0.15
CA ALA A 130 15.05 -2.54 -1.00
C ALA A 130 13.74 -3.33 -0.84
N ILE A 131 13.49 -3.91 0.34
CA ILE A 131 12.25 -4.64 0.64
C ILE A 131 11.05 -3.69 0.57
N ILE A 132 11.11 -2.53 1.23
CA ILE A 132 10.06 -1.53 1.21
C ILE A 132 9.80 -1.07 -0.22
N ALA A 133 10.83 -0.68 -0.98
CA ALA A 133 10.70 -0.24 -2.36
C ALA A 133 10.16 -1.35 -3.29
N TYR A 134 10.44 -2.61 -3.00
CA TYR A 134 9.88 -3.74 -3.74
C TYR A 134 8.40 -3.99 -3.38
N SER A 135 8.04 -3.90 -2.11
CA SER A 135 6.69 -4.18 -1.59
C SER A 135 5.71 -3.02 -1.80
N LEU A 136 6.21 -1.78 -1.95
CA LEU A 136 5.37 -0.62 -2.27
C LEU A 136 4.75 -0.81 -3.66
N ARG A 137 3.43 -0.76 -3.75
CA ARG A 137 2.71 -0.74 -5.02
C ARG A 137 2.50 0.71 -5.46
N SER A 138 2.13 0.93 -6.72
CA SER A 138 1.84 2.27 -7.28
C SER A 138 0.56 2.87 -6.69
N THR A 139 0.56 3.03 -5.39
CA THR A 139 -0.50 3.59 -4.56
C THR A 139 0.12 4.57 -3.57
N PRO A 140 -0.62 5.44 -2.91
CA PRO A 140 -0.05 6.43 -1.99
C PRO A 140 0.53 5.86 -0.69
N ARG A 141 0.76 4.54 -0.57
CA ARG A 141 1.33 3.88 0.64
C ARG A 141 2.68 4.40 1.08
N ALA A 142 3.49 4.92 0.16
CA ALA A 142 4.74 5.61 0.53
C ALA A 142 4.49 6.83 1.44
N LEU A 143 3.34 7.50 1.30
CA LEU A 143 2.95 8.62 2.17
C LEU A 143 2.62 8.15 3.59
N ASP A 144 2.11 6.93 3.76
CA ASP A 144 1.86 6.33 5.08
C ASP A 144 3.17 6.12 5.83
N ILE A 145 4.19 5.58 5.13
CA ILE A 145 5.54 5.39 5.68
C ILE A 145 6.18 6.75 6.01
N LEU A 146 6.03 7.75 5.15
CA LEU A 146 6.50 9.11 5.41
C LEU A 146 5.83 9.72 6.63
N CYS A 147 4.51 9.57 6.75
CA CYS A 147 3.75 10.01 7.91
C CYS A 147 4.29 9.37 9.20
N LEU A 148 4.51 8.05 9.21
CA LEU A 148 5.08 7.35 10.35
C LEU A 148 6.51 7.81 10.67
N ALA A 149 7.37 8.02 9.66
CA ALA A 149 8.74 8.49 9.85
C ALA A 149 8.80 9.89 10.45
N VAL A 150 7.98 10.82 9.93
CA VAL A 150 7.87 12.18 10.48
C VAL A 150 7.29 12.16 11.89
N SER A 151 6.23 11.38 12.10
CA SER A 151 5.61 11.20 13.42
C SER A 151 6.60 10.65 14.45
N TRP A 152 7.45 9.69 14.04
CA TRP A 152 8.51 9.15 14.90
C TRP A 152 9.48 10.23 15.35
N GLU A 153 9.99 11.02 14.44
CA GLU A 153 10.92 12.12 14.74
C GLU A 153 10.28 13.15 15.67
N LEU A 154 9.03 13.50 15.45
CA LEU A 154 8.29 14.45 16.28
C LEU A 154 8.10 13.91 17.72
N ILE A 155 7.69 12.65 17.87
CA ILE A 155 7.51 12.01 19.19
C ILE A 155 8.84 11.88 19.93
N GLU A 156 9.90 11.43 19.25
CA GLU A 156 11.22 11.29 19.86
C GLU A 156 11.72 12.64 20.40
N LYS A 157 11.64 13.70 19.60
CA LYS A 157 11.98 15.06 20.01
C LYS A 157 11.12 15.57 21.17
N TYR A 158 9.82 15.27 21.16
CA TYR A 158 8.93 15.63 22.26
C TYR A 158 9.29 14.89 23.55
N ILE A 159 9.57 13.59 23.49
CA ILE A 159 9.96 12.80 24.67
C ILE A 159 11.30 13.31 25.25
N GLU A 160 12.23 13.73 24.42
CA GLU A 160 13.55 14.24 24.85
C GLU A 160 13.48 15.66 25.43
N SER A 161 12.80 16.58 24.77
CA SER A 161 12.82 18.02 25.09
C SER A 161 11.63 18.51 25.91
N ARG A 162 10.51 17.78 25.89
CA ARG A 162 9.19 18.21 26.44
C ARG A 162 8.63 19.46 25.76
N ASP A 163 9.13 19.81 24.59
CA ASP A 163 8.65 20.97 23.85
C ASP A 163 7.39 20.63 23.06
N ILE A 164 6.26 21.22 23.47
CA ILE A 164 4.94 21.00 22.85
C ILE A 164 4.88 21.42 21.38
N ARG A 165 5.82 22.24 20.91
CA ARG A 165 5.88 22.63 19.49
C ARG A 165 6.02 21.44 18.55
N PHE A 166 6.67 20.37 19.00
CA PHE A 166 6.76 19.14 18.22
C PHE A 166 5.41 18.42 18.07
N LEU A 167 4.48 18.63 18.99
CA LEU A 167 3.14 18.07 18.90
C LEU A 167 2.24 18.80 17.92
N SER A 168 2.52 20.08 17.62
CA SER A 168 1.70 20.87 16.68
C SER A 168 1.72 20.35 15.25
N GLY A 169 2.70 19.52 14.86
CA GLY A 169 2.78 18.87 13.55
C GLY A 169 1.70 17.80 13.31
N PHE A 170 1.17 17.18 14.36
CA PHE A 170 0.23 16.08 14.23
C PHE A 170 -1.13 16.46 13.63
N PRO A 171 -1.78 17.57 14.02
CA PRO A 171 -2.98 18.02 13.33
C PRO A 171 -2.78 18.23 11.82
N PHE A 172 -1.62 18.74 11.40
CA PHE A 172 -1.31 18.87 9.96
C PHE A 172 -1.18 17.50 9.28
N LEU A 173 -0.54 16.53 9.96
CA LEU A 173 -0.49 15.14 9.46
C LEU A 173 -1.88 14.53 9.37
N GLY A 174 -2.79 14.84 10.31
CA GLY A 174 -4.19 14.40 10.28
C GLY A 174 -4.92 14.92 9.04
N VAL A 175 -4.84 16.24 8.77
CA VAL A 175 -5.41 16.84 7.55
C VAL A 175 -4.79 16.22 6.30
N PHE A 176 -3.47 16.12 6.26
CA PHE A 176 -2.75 15.60 5.11
C PHE A 176 -3.20 14.17 4.78
N MET A 177 -3.12 13.25 5.74
CA MET A 177 -3.46 11.85 5.54
C MET A 177 -4.93 11.64 5.17
N ALA A 178 -5.86 12.37 5.81
CA ALA A 178 -7.29 12.29 5.50
C ALA A 178 -7.63 12.70 4.06
N ASN A 179 -6.78 13.51 3.41
CA ASN A 179 -6.99 13.95 2.03
C ASN A 179 -6.22 13.13 1.00
N VAL A 180 -5.02 12.61 1.32
CA VAL A 180 -4.17 11.93 0.34
C VAL A 180 -4.24 10.40 0.41
N HIS A 181 -4.61 9.85 1.58
CA HIS A 181 -4.83 8.41 1.78
C HIS A 181 -5.79 8.18 2.96
N GLY A 182 -7.05 8.53 2.75
CA GLY A 182 -8.07 8.61 3.80
C GLY A 182 -8.27 7.32 4.61
N ALA A 183 -8.14 6.12 4.01
CA ALA A 183 -8.24 4.86 4.74
C ALA A 183 -7.10 4.67 5.75
N LEU A 184 -5.97 5.35 5.58
CA LEU A 184 -4.80 5.25 6.48
C LEU A 184 -4.52 6.54 7.27
N TRP A 185 -5.51 7.45 7.39
CA TRP A 185 -5.40 8.60 8.28
C TRP A 185 -4.99 8.24 9.73
N PRO A 186 -5.32 7.03 10.29
CA PRO A 186 -4.88 6.67 11.64
C PRO A 186 -3.36 6.61 11.82
N CYS A 187 -2.57 6.51 10.73
CA CYS A 187 -1.10 6.60 10.81
C CYS A 187 -0.65 7.90 11.50
N ALA A 188 -1.42 8.98 11.38
CA ALA A 188 -1.14 10.25 12.04
C ALA A 188 -1.30 10.21 13.57
N ILE A 189 -2.09 9.28 14.13
CA ILE A 189 -2.30 9.17 15.58
C ILE A 189 -1.60 7.96 16.22
N MET A 190 -1.09 7.01 15.45
CA MET A 190 -0.50 5.76 15.99
C MET A 190 0.63 6.04 16.97
N LEU A 191 1.58 6.90 16.61
CA LEU A 191 2.73 7.21 17.48
C LEU A 191 2.37 8.03 18.72
N PRO A 192 1.57 9.11 18.65
CA PRO A 192 1.09 9.78 19.87
C PRO A 192 0.33 8.85 20.81
N LEU A 193 -0.50 7.92 20.27
CA LEU A 193 -1.19 6.91 21.08
C LEU A 193 -0.20 5.95 21.76
N ALA A 194 0.78 5.42 21.02
CA ALA A 194 1.81 4.55 21.58
C ALA A 194 2.63 5.28 22.67
N ALA A 195 2.93 6.57 22.47
CA ALA A 195 3.67 7.38 23.41
C ALA A 195 2.93 7.70 24.71
N LEU A 196 1.58 7.59 24.74
CA LEU A 196 0.83 7.73 26.01
C LEU A 196 1.28 6.72 27.09
N LEU A 197 1.78 5.57 26.67
CA LEU A 197 2.27 4.51 27.57
C LEU A 197 3.76 4.64 27.90
N GLU A 198 4.47 5.59 27.32
CA GLU A 198 5.90 5.79 27.54
C GLU A 198 6.22 6.05 29.02
N SER A 199 7.08 5.19 29.57
CA SER A 199 7.39 5.18 31.01
C SER A 199 8.14 6.43 31.50
N LYS A 200 8.75 7.19 30.61
CA LYS A 200 9.48 8.43 30.93
C LYS A 200 8.57 9.65 31.03
N LEU A 201 7.29 9.54 30.68
CA LEU A 201 6.35 10.65 30.64
C LEU A 201 5.60 10.82 31.96
N ASP A 202 5.55 12.06 32.43
CA ASP A 202 4.68 12.48 33.53
C ASP A 202 3.23 12.69 33.07
N LEU A 203 2.33 12.99 33.97
CA LEU A 203 0.91 13.17 33.68
C LEU A 203 0.65 14.33 32.70
N ASN A 204 1.35 15.46 32.87
CA ASN A 204 1.15 16.64 32.02
C ASN A 204 1.55 16.34 30.57
N ALA A 205 2.67 15.62 30.36
CA ALA A 205 3.10 15.19 29.04
C ALA A 205 2.10 14.23 28.38
N ARG A 206 1.50 13.32 29.17
CA ARG A 206 0.46 12.41 28.68
C ARG A 206 -0.83 13.14 28.33
N ILE A 207 -1.24 14.15 29.13
CA ILE A 207 -2.37 15.00 28.79
C ILE A 207 -2.12 15.74 27.49
N ALA A 208 -0.93 16.31 27.30
CA ALA A 208 -0.57 16.99 26.04
C ALA A 208 -0.67 16.03 24.82
N LEU A 209 -0.19 14.79 24.96
CA LEU A 209 -0.33 13.76 23.92
C LEU A 209 -1.80 13.40 23.66
N ALA A 210 -2.61 13.20 24.72
CA ALA A 210 -4.03 12.90 24.56
C ALA A 210 -4.77 14.03 23.84
N VAL A 211 -4.50 15.29 24.21
CA VAL A 211 -5.04 16.46 23.52
C VAL A 211 -4.58 16.48 22.06
N THR A 212 -3.31 16.16 21.78
CA THR A 212 -2.79 16.08 20.41
C THR A 212 -3.54 15.04 19.60
N VAL A 213 -3.78 13.85 20.14
CA VAL A 213 -4.58 12.80 19.47
C VAL A 213 -5.97 13.33 19.11
N LEU A 214 -6.67 13.95 20.08
CA LEU A 214 -8.01 14.50 19.84
C LEU A 214 -8.00 15.60 18.78
N LEU A 215 -7.03 16.52 18.83
CA LEU A 215 -6.87 17.57 17.82
C LEU A 215 -6.54 17.00 16.44
N THR A 216 -5.74 15.95 16.37
CA THR A 216 -5.42 15.26 15.10
C THR A 216 -6.64 14.59 14.50
N ILE A 217 -7.47 13.92 15.32
CA ILE A 217 -8.74 13.34 14.87
C ILE A 217 -9.68 14.44 14.38
N ALA A 218 -9.82 15.52 15.16
CA ALA A 218 -10.66 16.66 14.76
C ALA A 218 -10.18 17.31 13.46
N SER A 219 -8.85 17.46 13.29
CA SER A 219 -8.29 18.05 12.08
C SER A 219 -8.45 17.13 10.86
N ALA A 220 -8.44 15.81 11.02
CA ALA A 220 -8.70 14.87 9.94
C ALA A 220 -10.12 15.00 9.36
N MET A 221 -11.05 15.66 10.07
CA MET A 221 -12.36 16.03 9.53
C MET A 221 -12.29 17.18 8.49
N LEU A 222 -11.17 17.88 8.41
CA LEU A 222 -10.94 18.93 7.41
C LEU A 222 -10.59 18.32 6.05
N ASN A 223 -11.54 17.55 5.52
CA ASN A 223 -11.54 16.96 4.19
C ASN A 223 -12.94 17.14 3.57
N PRO A 224 -13.09 17.05 2.25
CA PRO A 224 -14.38 17.27 1.58
C PRO A 224 -15.50 16.31 1.99
N TYR A 225 -15.17 15.13 2.52
CA TYR A 225 -16.13 14.10 2.95
C TYR A 225 -16.39 14.09 4.46
N GLY A 226 -15.74 14.96 5.22
CA GLY A 226 -15.95 15.12 6.67
C GLY A 226 -15.74 13.82 7.44
N LEU A 227 -16.78 13.42 8.19
CA LEU A 227 -16.77 12.22 9.04
C LEU A 227 -16.68 10.90 8.25
N ASP A 228 -17.11 10.88 7.00
CA ASP A 228 -17.14 9.66 6.20
C ASP A 228 -15.73 9.10 5.96
N VAL A 229 -14.72 9.96 5.79
CA VAL A 229 -13.32 9.53 5.67
C VAL A 229 -12.84 8.89 6.96
N LEU A 230 -13.24 9.40 8.13
CA LEU A 230 -12.83 8.82 9.42
C LEU A 230 -13.37 7.40 9.61
N SER A 231 -14.48 7.07 8.97
CA SER A 231 -15.09 5.73 9.03
C SER A 231 -14.42 4.71 8.13
N LEU A 232 -13.65 5.13 7.10
CA LEU A 232 -13.06 4.24 6.09
C LEU A 232 -12.20 3.09 6.65
N PRO A 233 -11.28 3.32 7.62
CA PRO A 233 -10.49 2.23 8.19
C PRO A 233 -11.34 1.12 8.79
N PHE A 234 -12.50 1.49 9.36
CA PHE A 234 -13.40 0.55 10.02
C PHE A 234 -14.32 -0.17 9.02
N LYS A 235 -14.56 0.40 7.85
CA LYS A 235 -15.36 -0.23 6.79
C LYS A 235 -14.64 -1.40 6.12
N THR A 236 -13.32 -1.43 6.17
CA THR A 236 -12.50 -2.53 5.65
C THR A 236 -12.26 -3.64 6.70
N ILE A 237 -12.44 -3.34 8.00
CA ILE A 237 -12.37 -4.32 9.08
C ILE A 237 -13.71 -5.08 9.13
N GLY A 238 -13.69 -6.40 8.92
CA GLY A 238 -14.90 -7.22 8.93
C GLY A 238 -15.66 -7.22 7.59
N THR A 239 -15.00 -6.82 6.50
CA THR A 239 -15.51 -7.11 5.16
C THR A 239 -15.72 -8.61 5.01
N SER A 240 -16.85 -8.96 4.37
CA SER A 240 -17.33 -10.34 4.21
C SER A 240 -16.22 -11.30 3.74
N ASP A 241 -16.37 -12.58 4.05
CA ASP A 241 -15.50 -13.66 3.58
C ASP A 241 -15.22 -13.58 2.07
N ILE A 242 -16.13 -13.02 1.30
CA ILE A 242 -16.02 -12.83 -0.15
C ILE A 242 -14.93 -11.81 -0.50
N ALA A 243 -14.87 -10.66 0.20
CA ALA A 243 -13.81 -9.67 -0.04
C ALA A 243 -12.41 -10.25 0.27
N THR A 244 -12.31 -11.09 1.31
CA THR A 244 -11.07 -11.79 1.63
C THR A 244 -10.71 -12.88 0.61
N VAL A 245 -11.69 -13.50 -0.06
CA VAL A 245 -11.41 -14.45 -1.14
C VAL A 245 -10.80 -13.75 -2.34
N VAL A 246 -11.31 -12.57 -2.66
CA VAL A 246 -10.96 -11.82 -3.86
C VAL A 246 -9.66 -11.02 -3.68
N VAL A 247 -9.39 -10.51 -2.47
CA VAL A 247 -8.17 -9.73 -2.17
C VAL A 247 -7.31 -10.46 -1.13
N PRO A 248 -6.31 -11.23 -1.57
CA PRO A 248 -5.45 -12.01 -0.69
C PRO A 248 -4.79 -11.19 0.42
N GLU A 249 -4.49 -9.92 0.16
CA GLU A 249 -3.82 -9.01 1.11
C GLU A 249 -4.65 -8.73 2.37
N LEU A 250 -5.99 -8.91 2.31
CA LEU A 250 -6.87 -8.73 3.46
C LEU A 250 -6.91 -9.95 4.38
N LYS A 251 -6.32 -11.08 3.95
CA LYS A 251 -6.26 -12.30 4.77
C LYS A 251 -5.20 -12.20 5.86
N PRO A 252 -5.34 -13.02 6.92
CA PRO A 252 -4.28 -13.21 7.89
C PRO A 252 -2.98 -13.69 7.22
N MET A 253 -1.86 -13.09 7.60
CA MET A 253 -0.56 -13.33 6.96
C MET A 253 -0.15 -14.81 6.96
N PHE A 254 -0.44 -15.54 8.05
CA PHE A 254 -0.15 -16.98 8.13
C PHE A 254 -0.89 -17.84 7.09
N SER A 255 -2.03 -17.39 6.59
CA SER A 255 -2.81 -18.14 5.60
C SER A 255 -2.29 -17.98 4.17
N ILE A 256 -1.47 -16.97 3.90
CA ILE A 256 -0.97 -16.62 2.56
C ILE A 256 0.55 -16.80 2.48
N VAL A 257 1.27 -16.24 3.44
CA VAL A 257 2.75 -16.17 3.46
C VAL A 257 3.29 -16.58 4.83
N PRO A 258 3.15 -17.87 5.23
CA PRO A 258 3.48 -18.31 6.58
C PRO A 258 4.98 -18.17 6.92
N VAL A 259 5.87 -18.32 5.94
CA VAL A 259 7.31 -18.17 6.15
C VAL A 259 7.65 -16.71 6.44
N GLU A 260 7.12 -15.79 5.65
CA GLU A 260 7.29 -14.34 5.85
C GLU A 260 6.72 -13.89 7.19
N ALA A 261 5.56 -14.45 7.62
CA ALA A 261 4.99 -14.18 8.93
C ALA A 261 5.94 -14.56 10.08
N VAL A 262 6.58 -15.73 10.00
CA VAL A 262 7.58 -16.17 10.98
C VAL A 262 8.80 -15.25 10.97
N ILE A 263 9.32 -14.89 9.80
CA ILE A 263 10.45 -13.96 9.67
C ILE A 263 10.10 -12.61 10.29
N LEU A 264 8.92 -12.08 9.97
CA LEU A 264 8.43 -10.81 10.48
C LEU A 264 8.33 -10.81 12.02
N ILE A 265 7.86 -11.91 12.62
CA ILE A 265 7.85 -12.08 14.07
C ILE A 265 9.28 -12.04 14.63
N VAL A 266 10.19 -12.80 14.05
CA VAL A 266 11.59 -12.87 14.53
C VAL A 266 12.25 -11.51 14.50
N ILE A 267 12.18 -10.79 13.37
CA ILE A 267 12.79 -9.47 13.23
C ILE A 267 12.11 -8.41 14.10
N SER A 268 10.85 -8.59 14.46
CA SER A 268 10.12 -7.68 15.38
C SER A 268 10.45 -7.95 16.84
N VAL A 269 10.67 -9.20 17.24
CA VAL A 269 10.97 -9.59 18.62
C VAL A 269 12.40 -9.24 19.00
N VAL A 270 13.35 -9.32 18.09
CA VAL A 270 14.78 -8.99 18.34
C VAL A 270 14.96 -7.60 18.96
N PRO A 271 14.41 -6.51 18.38
CA PRO A 271 14.44 -5.18 18.98
C PRO A 271 13.85 -5.14 20.40
N VAL A 272 12.71 -5.77 20.61
CA VAL A 272 12.02 -5.76 21.91
C VAL A 272 12.87 -6.44 22.99
N ILE A 273 13.47 -7.61 22.70
CA ILE A 273 14.38 -8.31 23.63
C ILE A 273 15.59 -7.46 23.96
N PHE A 274 16.19 -6.84 22.95
CA PHE A 274 17.34 -5.97 23.16
C PHE A 274 16.98 -4.76 24.03
N HIS A 275 15.84 -4.13 23.76
CA HIS A 275 15.33 -3.02 24.55
C HIS A 275 15.11 -3.44 26.01
N ALA A 276 14.55 -4.63 26.23
CA ALA A 276 14.36 -5.19 27.56
C ALA A 276 15.69 -5.41 28.31
N LYS A 277 16.74 -5.85 27.62
CA LYS A 277 18.09 -6.01 28.20
C LYS A 277 18.75 -4.67 28.56
N CYS A 278 18.55 -3.64 27.74
CA CYS A 278 19.18 -2.33 27.94
C CYS A 278 18.48 -1.45 28.99
N LEU A 279 17.15 -1.45 29.02
CA LEU A 279 16.32 -0.58 29.88
C LEU A 279 15.68 -1.29 31.06
N GLY A 280 15.73 -2.62 31.09
CA GLY A 280 14.94 -3.47 31.98
C GLY A 280 13.53 -3.72 31.45
N PHE A 281 12.99 -4.90 31.74
CA PHE A 281 11.75 -5.42 31.14
C PHE A 281 10.56 -4.44 31.24
N LYS A 282 10.30 -3.89 32.43
CA LYS A 282 9.17 -2.98 32.65
C LYS A 282 9.25 -1.71 31.77
N LYS A 283 10.43 -1.10 31.69
CA LYS A 283 10.61 0.12 30.87
C LYS A 283 10.57 -0.17 29.39
N ALA A 284 11.04 -1.34 28.96
CA ALA A 284 10.99 -1.73 27.56
C ALA A 284 9.57 -2.01 27.11
N VAL A 285 8.77 -2.72 27.90
CA VAL A 285 7.37 -3.00 27.56
C VAL A 285 6.56 -1.71 27.40
N PHE A 286 6.79 -0.73 28.30
CA PHE A 286 6.11 0.57 28.27
C PHE A 286 6.96 1.64 27.54
N SER A 287 7.59 1.29 26.44
CA SER A 287 8.21 2.25 25.51
C SER A 287 7.38 2.38 24.23
N PHE A 288 7.36 3.58 23.67
CA PHE A 288 6.59 3.81 22.44
C PHE A 288 7.12 2.97 21.27
N GLU A 289 8.42 2.69 21.22
CA GLU A 289 9.03 1.83 20.20
C GLU A 289 8.45 0.40 20.27
N THR A 290 8.43 -0.21 21.47
CA THR A 290 7.87 -1.56 21.66
C THR A 290 6.38 -1.60 21.35
N MET A 291 5.63 -0.57 21.78
CA MET A 291 4.19 -0.48 21.50
C MET A 291 3.90 -0.40 20.00
N MET A 292 4.67 0.40 19.26
CA MET A 292 4.53 0.51 17.80
C MET A 292 4.86 -0.81 17.11
N ILE A 293 6.00 -1.44 17.45
CA ILE A 293 6.39 -2.73 16.87
C ILE A 293 5.31 -3.79 17.15
N SER A 294 4.87 -3.92 18.41
CA SER A 294 3.91 -4.95 18.81
C SER A 294 2.54 -4.71 18.19
N GLY A 295 2.05 -3.47 18.17
CA GLY A 295 0.77 -3.10 17.56
C GLY A 295 0.75 -3.34 16.05
N LEU A 296 1.79 -2.90 15.36
CA LEU A 296 1.89 -3.11 13.90
C LEU A 296 2.15 -4.56 13.54
N LEU A 297 2.91 -5.32 14.37
CA LEU A 297 3.06 -6.76 14.18
C LEU A 297 1.71 -7.48 14.29
N PHE A 298 0.94 -7.16 15.33
CA PHE A 298 -0.41 -7.71 15.49
C PHE A 298 -1.29 -7.39 14.27
N LEU A 299 -1.32 -6.13 13.82
CA LEU A 299 -2.09 -5.72 12.64
C LEU A 299 -1.61 -6.42 11.36
N SER A 300 -0.32 -6.62 11.19
CA SER A 300 0.26 -7.31 10.02
C SER A 300 -0.10 -8.78 10.00
N LEU A 301 -0.07 -9.45 11.16
CA LEU A 301 -0.46 -10.85 11.28
C LEU A 301 -1.96 -11.06 11.03
N MET A 302 -2.80 -10.10 11.44
CA MET A 302 -4.25 -10.10 11.18
C MET A 302 -4.58 -9.80 9.73
N THR A 303 -3.81 -8.92 9.09
CA THR A 303 -4.05 -8.47 7.72
C THR A 303 -2.72 -8.18 7.06
N TRP A 304 -2.30 -9.04 6.12
CA TRP A 304 -1.00 -8.97 5.44
C TRP A 304 -0.68 -7.57 4.92
N ARG A 305 -1.68 -6.86 4.41
CA ARG A 305 -1.57 -5.49 3.89
C ARG A 305 -0.83 -4.51 4.82
N ASN A 306 -0.84 -4.72 6.15
CA ASN A 306 -0.22 -3.81 7.13
C ASN A 306 1.28 -4.06 7.34
N GLU A 307 1.86 -5.12 6.78
CA GLU A 307 3.28 -5.46 6.88
C GLU A 307 4.19 -4.28 6.53
N LEU A 308 3.82 -3.53 5.50
CA LEU A 308 4.59 -2.42 4.99
C LEU A 308 4.80 -1.30 6.03
N LEU A 309 3.78 -1.02 6.85
CA LEU A 309 3.88 -0.04 7.95
C LEU A 309 4.87 -0.52 9.01
N LEU A 310 4.83 -1.81 9.33
CA LEU A 310 5.76 -2.42 10.27
C LEU A 310 7.20 -2.39 9.74
N LEU A 311 7.42 -2.71 8.48
CA LEU A 311 8.75 -2.65 7.85
C LEU A 311 9.33 -1.23 7.90
N GLY A 312 8.52 -0.19 7.69
CA GLY A 312 8.93 1.21 7.85
C GLY A 312 9.41 1.52 9.27
N ILE A 313 8.66 1.08 10.30
CA ILE A 313 9.04 1.25 11.71
C ILE A 313 10.28 0.42 12.05
N LEU A 314 10.38 -0.82 11.59
CA LEU A 314 11.56 -1.66 11.81
C LEU A 314 12.82 -1.05 11.17
N MET A 315 12.71 -0.48 9.97
CA MET A 315 13.83 0.24 9.36
C MET A 315 14.31 1.39 10.25
N ILE A 316 13.40 2.19 10.83
CA ILE A 316 13.75 3.28 11.75
C ILE A 316 14.46 2.72 12.99
N VAL A 317 13.86 1.70 13.63
CA VAL A 317 14.39 1.11 14.87
C VAL A 317 15.76 0.49 14.65
N TYR A 318 15.92 -0.35 13.64
CA TYR A 318 17.19 -1.01 13.34
C TYR A 318 18.27 0.00 12.93
N SER A 319 17.93 1.02 12.15
CA SER A 319 18.86 2.07 11.73
C SER A 319 19.36 2.92 12.91
N THR A 320 18.48 3.27 13.85
CA THR A 320 18.86 4.04 15.04
C THR A 320 19.65 3.21 16.05
N TRP A 321 19.41 1.91 16.12
CA TRP A 321 20.09 1.01 17.05
C TRP A 321 21.52 0.66 16.65
N CYS A 322 21.86 0.80 15.38
CA CYS A 322 23.24 0.63 14.91
C CYS A 322 24.27 1.46 15.70
N GLY A 323 23.83 2.46 16.45
CA GLY A 323 24.67 3.28 17.30
C GLY A 323 24.67 2.92 18.78
N LYS A 324 23.54 2.42 19.28
CA LYS A 324 23.40 2.08 20.71
C LYS A 324 24.11 0.76 21.08
N PHE A 325 24.45 -0.05 20.08
CA PHE A 325 25.12 -1.34 20.26
C PHE A 325 26.55 -1.26 20.80
N GLU A 326 27.32 -0.25 20.38
CA GLU A 326 28.74 -0.14 20.77
C GLU A 326 28.96 0.35 22.20
N SER A 327 28.02 1.11 22.77
CA SER A 327 28.25 1.83 24.01
C SER A 327 27.87 1.10 25.30
N LYS A 328 27.00 0.09 25.27
CA LYS A 328 26.41 -0.48 26.50
C LYS A 328 26.55 -1.99 26.73
N CYS A 329 27.00 -2.79 25.78
CA CYS A 329 26.97 -4.25 25.88
C CYS A 329 28.24 -4.94 25.35
N LYS A 330 29.35 -4.94 26.12
CA LYS A 330 30.62 -5.57 25.68
C LYS A 330 30.62 -7.10 25.56
N ALA A 331 29.81 -7.85 26.28
CA ALA A 331 29.83 -9.33 26.27
C ALA A 331 28.63 -10.01 25.63
N SER A 332 27.45 -9.39 25.61
CA SER A 332 26.27 -9.90 24.90
C SER A 332 26.18 -9.37 23.46
N SER A 333 27.05 -8.45 23.07
CA SER A 333 27.04 -7.80 21.77
C SER A 333 27.30 -8.77 20.61
N MET A 334 28.16 -9.76 20.81
CA MET A 334 28.51 -10.72 19.75
C MET A 334 27.36 -11.65 19.40
N MET A 335 26.60 -12.12 20.37
CA MET A 335 25.44 -12.99 20.13
C MET A 335 24.28 -12.20 19.52
N LEU A 336 24.00 -11.00 20.00
CA LEU A 336 22.96 -10.12 19.45
C LEU A 336 23.34 -9.59 18.06
N SER A 337 24.62 -9.27 17.83
CA SER A 337 25.12 -8.92 16.49
C SER A 337 25.01 -10.09 15.52
N GLY A 338 25.24 -11.32 15.99
CA GLY A 338 25.04 -12.53 15.21
C GLY A 338 23.58 -12.76 14.81
N ILE A 339 22.65 -12.62 15.76
CA ILE A 339 21.19 -12.73 15.49
C ILE A 339 20.74 -11.61 14.55
N PHE A 340 21.22 -10.39 14.74
CA PHE A 340 20.94 -9.25 13.89
C PHE A 340 21.43 -9.47 12.45
N LEU A 341 22.69 -9.90 12.28
CA LEU A 341 23.26 -10.21 10.96
C LEU A 341 22.54 -11.40 10.32
N LEU A 342 22.16 -12.42 11.10
CA LEU A 342 21.37 -13.56 10.60
C LEU A 342 20.00 -13.08 10.11
N SER A 343 19.30 -12.24 10.88
CA SER A 343 18.00 -11.70 10.49
C SER A 343 18.10 -10.90 9.17
N ILE A 344 19.11 -10.04 9.04
CA ILE A 344 19.37 -9.26 7.80
C ILE A 344 19.71 -10.22 6.64
N SER A 345 20.52 -11.26 6.89
CA SER A 345 20.90 -12.22 5.85
C SER A 345 19.69 -13.01 5.36
N VAL A 346 18.78 -13.41 6.26
CA VAL A 346 17.52 -14.09 5.90
C VAL A 346 16.64 -13.18 5.05
N ILE A 347 16.46 -11.92 5.46
CA ILE A 347 15.70 -10.93 4.70
C ILE A 347 16.33 -10.70 3.32
N ALA A 348 17.66 -10.58 3.24
CA ALA A 348 18.36 -10.39 1.96
C ALA A 348 18.24 -11.61 1.03
N LEU A 349 18.26 -12.84 1.60
CA LEU A 349 18.04 -14.07 0.85
C LEU A 349 16.60 -14.14 0.31
N GLU A 350 15.63 -13.78 1.13
CA GLU A 350 14.22 -13.76 0.74
C GLU A 350 13.95 -12.72 -0.34
N LEU A 351 14.49 -11.49 -0.18
CA LEU A 351 14.44 -10.49 -1.24
C LEU A 351 15.08 -10.99 -2.53
N GLY A 352 16.22 -11.65 -2.45
CA GLY A 352 16.88 -12.26 -3.60
C GLY A 352 16.03 -13.33 -4.28
N ALA A 353 15.36 -14.19 -3.49
CA ALA A 353 14.44 -15.20 -4.00
C ALA A 353 13.22 -14.56 -4.68
N VAL A 354 12.59 -13.57 -4.03
CA VAL A 354 11.44 -12.83 -4.56
C VAL A 354 11.82 -12.12 -5.86
N LEU A 355 12.96 -11.41 -5.90
CA LEU A 355 13.46 -10.77 -7.13
C LEU A 355 13.74 -11.77 -8.25
N PHE A 356 14.29 -12.93 -7.92
CA PHE A 356 14.54 -14.01 -8.89
C PHE A 356 13.25 -14.59 -9.46
N TYR A 357 12.26 -14.89 -8.61
CA TYR A 357 10.96 -15.39 -9.06
C TYR A 357 10.17 -14.33 -9.84
N SER A 358 10.23 -13.07 -9.44
CA SER A 358 9.50 -11.98 -10.09
C SER A 358 10.06 -11.64 -11.47
N THR A 359 11.36 -11.84 -11.73
CA THR A 359 11.93 -11.71 -13.09
C THR A 359 11.38 -12.72 -14.08
N LEU A 360 10.81 -13.82 -13.59
CA LEU A 360 10.16 -14.85 -14.41
C LEU A 360 8.66 -14.61 -14.60
N SER A 361 8.09 -13.55 -14.01
CA SER A 361 6.65 -13.40 -13.92
C SER A 361 5.97 -12.81 -15.17
N VAL A 362 4.76 -13.30 -15.40
CA VAL A 362 3.87 -13.10 -16.55
C VAL A 362 3.10 -11.74 -16.49
N THR A 363 3.38 -10.87 -15.52
CA THR A 363 2.54 -9.71 -15.18
C THR A 363 2.43 -8.69 -16.33
N ASP A 364 3.53 -8.46 -17.05
CA ASP A 364 3.52 -7.54 -18.19
C ASP A 364 2.71 -8.09 -19.36
N GLN A 365 2.78 -9.40 -19.61
CA GLN A 365 2.00 -10.05 -20.67
C GLN A 365 0.49 -9.96 -20.41
N LYS A 366 0.02 -10.08 -19.14
CA LYS A 366 -1.39 -9.89 -18.80
C LYS A 366 -1.85 -8.46 -19.06
N SER A 367 -1.07 -7.46 -18.69
CA SER A 367 -1.39 -6.05 -18.95
C SER A 367 -1.50 -5.76 -20.46
N ILE A 368 -0.56 -6.29 -21.25
CA ILE A 368 -0.58 -6.15 -22.72
C ILE A 368 -1.80 -6.87 -23.32
N SER A 369 -2.10 -8.08 -22.83
CA SER A 369 -3.26 -8.86 -23.26
C SER A 369 -4.57 -8.13 -23.02
N LEU A 370 -4.75 -7.57 -21.81
CA LEU A 370 -5.92 -6.75 -21.47
C LEU A 370 -6.07 -5.52 -22.37
N GLU A 371 -4.97 -4.81 -22.63
CA GLU A 371 -5.00 -3.64 -23.53
C GLU A 371 -5.42 -4.01 -24.95
N ARG A 372 -4.95 -5.15 -25.46
CA ARG A 372 -5.36 -5.68 -26.76
C ARG A 372 -6.83 -6.08 -26.78
N ALA A 373 -7.32 -6.69 -25.68
CA ALA A 373 -8.74 -7.06 -25.56
C ALA A 373 -9.66 -5.82 -25.61
N PHE A 374 -9.33 -4.74 -24.86
CA PHE A 374 -10.12 -3.51 -24.91
C PHE A 374 -9.97 -2.74 -26.22
N ARG A 375 -8.82 -2.82 -26.88
CA ARG A 375 -8.67 -2.30 -28.24
C ARG A 375 -9.56 -3.04 -29.23
N ALA A 376 -9.55 -4.38 -29.21
CA ALA A 376 -10.44 -5.18 -30.07
C ALA A 376 -11.92 -4.88 -29.80
N MET A 377 -12.31 -4.66 -28.53
CA MET A 377 -13.66 -4.24 -28.18
C MET A 377 -14.05 -2.90 -28.82
N ARG A 378 -13.13 -1.91 -28.89
CA ARG A 378 -13.36 -0.64 -29.59
C ARG A 378 -13.46 -0.82 -31.10
N GLU A 379 -12.56 -1.63 -31.68
CA GLU A 379 -12.56 -1.93 -33.11
C GLU A 379 -13.83 -2.64 -33.53
N ASP A 380 -14.45 -3.41 -32.64
CA ASP A 380 -15.73 -4.07 -32.82
C ASP A 380 -16.94 -3.14 -32.60
N GLY A 381 -16.72 -1.85 -32.31
CA GLY A 381 -17.75 -0.81 -32.25
C GLY A 381 -18.20 -0.38 -30.85
N ALA A 382 -17.55 -0.83 -29.80
CA ALA A 382 -17.84 -0.33 -28.46
C ALA A 382 -17.37 1.14 -28.29
N VAL A 383 -18.26 1.97 -27.73
CA VAL A 383 -18.03 3.40 -27.50
C VAL A 383 -17.72 3.67 -26.02
N SER A 384 -17.22 4.87 -25.71
CA SER A 384 -17.05 5.29 -24.32
C SER A 384 -18.36 5.19 -23.55
N GLY A 385 -18.30 4.67 -22.32
CA GLY A 385 -19.48 4.40 -21.48
C GLY A 385 -20.16 3.05 -21.72
N THR A 386 -19.70 2.26 -22.71
CA THR A 386 -20.23 0.89 -22.90
C THR A 386 -20.03 0.05 -21.63
N ALA A 387 -21.10 -0.60 -21.18
CA ALA A 387 -21.10 -1.55 -20.08
C ALA A 387 -20.34 -2.82 -20.46
N VAL A 388 -19.50 -3.32 -19.56
CA VAL A 388 -18.70 -4.52 -19.81
C VAL A 388 -18.60 -5.39 -18.56
N LEU A 389 -18.89 -6.67 -18.71
CA LEU A 389 -18.64 -7.66 -17.65
C LEU A 389 -17.13 -7.84 -17.49
N THR A 390 -16.65 -7.58 -16.29
CA THR A 390 -15.24 -7.76 -15.92
C THR A 390 -15.16 -8.43 -14.55
N ASP A 391 -14.06 -9.12 -14.30
CA ASP A 391 -13.58 -9.33 -12.93
C ASP A 391 -12.81 -8.09 -12.44
N ILE A 392 -12.18 -8.16 -11.27
CA ILE A 392 -11.62 -7.01 -10.58
C ILE A 392 -10.49 -6.32 -11.36
N ASP A 393 -9.48 -7.08 -11.82
CA ASP A 393 -8.32 -6.51 -12.49
C ASP A 393 -8.64 -5.90 -13.86
N PRO A 394 -9.36 -6.59 -14.76
CA PRO A 394 -9.83 -6.01 -16.02
C PRO A 394 -10.73 -4.79 -15.82
N GLY A 395 -11.47 -4.71 -14.70
CA GLY A 395 -12.37 -3.57 -14.44
C GLY A 395 -11.65 -2.24 -14.40
N CYS A 396 -10.52 -2.14 -13.67
CA CYS A 396 -9.75 -0.91 -13.65
C CYS A 396 -9.19 -0.51 -15.01
N ARG A 397 -8.81 -1.51 -15.83
CA ARG A 397 -8.37 -1.25 -17.21
C ARG A 397 -9.53 -0.80 -18.10
N ALA A 398 -10.74 -1.32 -17.86
CA ALA A 398 -11.96 -0.86 -18.55
C ALA A 398 -12.23 0.63 -18.27
N GLU A 399 -12.16 1.04 -17.00
CA GLU A 399 -12.33 2.44 -16.58
C GLU A 399 -11.30 3.37 -17.21
N LEU A 400 -10.02 2.98 -17.20
CA LEU A 400 -8.94 3.72 -17.86
C LEU A 400 -9.21 3.92 -19.35
N ASN A 401 -9.84 2.91 -19.97
CA ASN A 401 -10.24 2.91 -21.37
C ASN A 401 -11.60 3.61 -21.62
N GLY A 402 -12.25 4.14 -20.58
CA GLY A 402 -13.52 4.87 -20.70
C GLY A 402 -14.75 3.98 -20.78
N PHE A 403 -14.66 2.67 -20.52
CA PHE A 403 -15.77 1.74 -20.39
C PHE A 403 -16.27 1.69 -18.94
N LYS A 404 -17.49 1.15 -18.74
CA LYS A 404 -18.09 0.97 -17.43
C LYS A 404 -18.06 -0.51 -17.03
N PRO A 405 -17.12 -0.91 -16.14
CA PRO A 405 -17.01 -2.28 -15.69
C PRO A 405 -18.14 -2.69 -14.74
N TYR A 406 -18.33 -4.00 -14.60
CA TYR A 406 -19.16 -4.59 -13.57
C TYR A 406 -18.50 -4.53 -12.20
N LEU A 407 -17.19 -4.83 -12.10
CA LEU A 407 -16.38 -4.79 -10.89
C LEU A 407 -15.01 -4.17 -11.17
N ASP A 408 -14.40 -3.61 -10.12
CA ASP A 408 -13.01 -3.14 -10.06
C ASP A 408 -12.41 -3.36 -8.67
N THR A 409 -11.22 -2.81 -8.40
CA THR A 409 -10.49 -3.00 -7.12
C THR A 409 -11.06 -2.22 -5.93
N ARG A 410 -12.03 -1.32 -6.13
CA ARG A 410 -12.66 -0.52 -5.07
C ARG A 410 -13.69 -1.33 -4.29
N ILE A 411 -13.25 -2.37 -3.60
CA ILE A 411 -14.10 -3.33 -2.87
C ILE A 411 -15.07 -2.65 -1.92
N GLU A 412 -14.65 -1.55 -1.29
CA GLU A 412 -15.48 -0.76 -0.38
C GLU A 412 -16.75 -0.19 -1.04
N VAL A 413 -16.74 -0.01 -2.36
CA VAL A 413 -17.91 0.43 -3.14
C VAL A 413 -18.90 -0.70 -3.32
N PHE A 414 -18.42 -1.94 -3.53
CA PHE A 414 -19.20 -3.09 -3.96
C PHE A 414 -19.65 -4.04 -2.85
N ASN A 415 -19.21 -3.84 -1.60
CA ASN A 415 -19.41 -4.78 -0.48
C ASN A 415 -20.79 -4.67 0.22
N GLY A 416 -21.71 -3.83 -0.29
CA GLY A 416 -23.07 -3.73 0.21
C GLY A 416 -23.19 -3.03 1.59
N GLN A 417 -22.26 -2.20 1.98
CA GLN A 417 -22.35 -1.43 3.23
C GLN A 417 -23.50 -0.41 3.20
N ASN A 418 -23.97 -0.01 4.37
CA ASN A 418 -25.07 0.97 4.53
C ASN A 418 -26.41 0.55 3.91
N GLY A 419 -26.70 -0.76 3.80
CA GLY A 419 -27.93 -1.26 3.19
C GLY A 419 -27.95 -1.19 1.67
N GLN A 420 -26.83 -0.93 1.04
CA GLN A 420 -26.68 -0.95 -0.40
C GLN A 420 -26.56 -2.38 -0.96
N ARG A 421 -26.75 -2.51 -2.27
CA ARG A 421 -26.61 -3.79 -2.98
C ARG A 421 -25.18 -4.34 -2.80
N ASN A 422 -25.08 -5.61 -2.44
CA ASN A 422 -23.79 -6.29 -2.32
C ASN A 422 -23.40 -6.95 -3.63
N VAL A 423 -22.77 -6.17 -4.50
CA VAL A 423 -22.35 -6.60 -5.85
C VAL A 423 -21.26 -7.68 -5.77
N LEU A 424 -20.37 -7.62 -4.77
CA LEU A 424 -19.35 -8.67 -4.56
C LEU A 424 -19.99 -10.02 -4.24
N ALA A 425 -21.05 -10.04 -3.43
CA ALA A 425 -21.75 -11.29 -3.13
C ALA A 425 -22.47 -11.87 -4.36
N GLU A 426 -23.00 -11.02 -5.21
CA GLU A 426 -23.62 -11.43 -6.49
C GLU A 426 -22.56 -12.01 -7.43
N ALA A 427 -21.45 -11.30 -7.63
CA ALA A 427 -20.32 -11.78 -8.43
C ALA A 427 -19.78 -13.13 -7.92
N GLY A 428 -19.59 -13.26 -6.60
CA GLY A 428 -19.12 -14.50 -5.99
C GLY A 428 -20.06 -15.68 -6.22
N LYS A 429 -21.38 -15.46 -6.15
CA LYS A 429 -22.37 -16.50 -6.48
C LYS A 429 -22.32 -16.89 -7.96
N ALA A 430 -22.29 -15.91 -8.85
CA ALA A 430 -22.26 -16.16 -10.29
C ALA A 430 -20.96 -16.88 -10.71
N LEU A 431 -19.82 -16.50 -10.17
CA LEU A 431 -18.55 -17.19 -10.41
C LEU A 431 -18.57 -18.63 -9.89
N SER A 432 -19.13 -18.87 -8.70
CA SER A 432 -19.22 -20.22 -8.12
C SER A 432 -20.21 -21.13 -8.85
N SER A 433 -21.27 -20.56 -9.44
CA SER A 433 -22.28 -21.29 -10.22
C SER A 433 -21.94 -21.38 -11.72
N GLY A 434 -20.94 -20.64 -12.19
CA GLY A 434 -20.61 -20.51 -13.61
C GLY A 434 -21.65 -19.75 -14.42
N SER A 435 -22.52 -18.95 -13.80
CA SER A 435 -23.68 -18.29 -14.46
C SER A 435 -23.40 -16.81 -14.72
N LEU A 436 -22.35 -16.47 -15.45
CA LEU A 436 -22.01 -15.08 -15.80
C LEU A 436 -22.97 -14.48 -16.85
N SER A 437 -23.59 -15.31 -17.67
CA SER A 437 -24.62 -14.90 -18.66
C SER A 437 -25.81 -14.23 -17.98
N ALA A 438 -26.25 -14.74 -16.83
CA ALA A 438 -27.33 -14.15 -16.06
C ALA A 438 -27.04 -12.70 -15.61
N ILE A 439 -25.79 -12.43 -15.18
CA ILE A 439 -25.36 -11.07 -14.87
C ILE A 439 -25.41 -10.18 -16.10
N CYS A 440 -24.93 -10.68 -17.24
CA CYS A 440 -25.03 -9.93 -18.51
C CYS A 440 -26.47 -9.58 -18.88
N ASP A 441 -27.41 -10.50 -18.66
CA ASP A 441 -28.82 -10.29 -18.91
C ASP A 441 -29.44 -9.25 -17.98
N ASP A 442 -29.17 -9.37 -16.67
CA ASP A 442 -29.69 -8.47 -15.63
C ASP A 442 -29.25 -7.01 -15.84
N TYR A 443 -28.03 -6.81 -16.34
CA TYR A 443 -27.47 -5.48 -16.53
C TYR A 443 -27.40 -5.00 -18.00
N GLY A 444 -27.87 -5.80 -18.93
CA GLY A 444 -27.87 -5.47 -20.36
C GLY A 444 -26.45 -5.29 -20.92
N MET A 445 -25.53 -6.15 -20.51
CA MET A 445 -24.15 -6.11 -20.99
C MET A 445 -23.93 -6.99 -22.20
N ASP A 446 -23.49 -6.39 -23.31
CA ASP A 446 -23.19 -7.10 -24.54
C ASP A 446 -21.72 -7.52 -24.67
N TYR A 447 -20.86 -7.01 -23.83
CA TYR A 447 -19.42 -7.32 -23.82
C TYR A 447 -18.98 -7.92 -22.51
N ALA A 448 -18.03 -8.86 -22.59
CA ALA A 448 -17.30 -9.39 -21.43
C ALA A 448 -15.80 -9.43 -21.74
N VAL A 449 -14.98 -8.94 -20.80
CA VAL A 449 -13.51 -9.04 -20.86
C VAL A 449 -13.03 -9.73 -19.59
N LEU A 450 -12.53 -10.95 -19.72
CA LEU A 450 -12.22 -11.85 -18.62
C LEU A 450 -10.84 -12.49 -18.80
N ASN A 451 -10.17 -12.80 -17.69
CA ASN A 451 -8.93 -13.57 -17.70
C ASN A 451 -9.23 -15.07 -17.68
N TYR A 452 -8.46 -15.84 -18.46
CA TYR A 452 -8.49 -17.32 -18.41
C TYR A 452 -7.94 -17.83 -17.06
N GLY A 453 -8.29 -19.08 -16.74
CA GLY A 453 -7.90 -19.79 -15.53
C GLY A 453 -8.88 -19.55 -14.37
N ILE A 454 -9.14 -18.31 -14.02
CA ILE A 454 -10.08 -17.97 -12.92
C ILE A 454 -11.53 -18.03 -13.41
N ASN A 455 -11.77 -17.65 -14.66
CA ASN A 455 -13.12 -17.46 -15.22
C ASN A 455 -13.52 -18.52 -16.27
N ASP A 456 -12.79 -19.64 -16.38
CA ASP A 456 -12.99 -20.61 -17.47
C ASP A 456 -14.43 -21.12 -17.55
N ALA A 457 -15.05 -21.46 -16.42
CA ALA A 457 -16.44 -21.90 -16.38
C ALA A 457 -17.41 -20.80 -16.83
N GLY A 458 -17.20 -19.56 -16.38
CA GLY A 458 -18.03 -18.42 -16.78
C GLY A 458 -17.85 -18.02 -18.26
N ILE A 459 -16.63 -18.15 -18.78
CA ILE A 459 -16.33 -17.96 -20.22
C ILE A 459 -17.10 -18.98 -21.07
N GLN A 460 -17.17 -20.22 -20.60
CA GLN A 460 -17.92 -21.26 -21.28
C GLN A 460 -19.42 -20.99 -21.25
N ASP A 461 -19.98 -20.61 -20.07
CA ASP A 461 -21.39 -20.21 -19.93
C ASP A 461 -21.78 -19.08 -20.90
N LEU A 462 -20.95 -18.04 -20.98
CA LEU A 462 -21.16 -16.93 -21.90
C LEU A 462 -21.22 -17.41 -23.38
N LYS A 463 -20.30 -18.30 -23.77
CA LYS A 463 -20.27 -18.86 -25.14
C LYS A 463 -21.51 -19.69 -25.45
N GLU A 464 -21.95 -20.51 -24.52
CA GLU A 464 -23.18 -21.32 -24.63
C GLU A 464 -24.43 -20.44 -24.68
N SER A 465 -24.38 -19.26 -24.02
CA SER A 465 -25.43 -18.24 -24.04
C SER A 465 -25.39 -17.29 -25.27
N GLY A 466 -24.58 -17.63 -26.28
CA GLY A 466 -24.57 -16.92 -27.56
C GLY A 466 -23.54 -15.79 -27.69
N PHE A 467 -22.60 -15.67 -26.74
CA PHE A 467 -21.49 -14.74 -26.92
C PHE A 467 -20.43 -15.32 -27.87
N LYS A 468 -19.92 -14.49 -28.79
CA LYS A 468 -18.85 -14.82 -29.72
C LYS A 468 -17.54 -14.17 -29.32
N THR A 469 -16.42 -14.85 -29.59
CA THR A 469 -15.09 -14.34 -29.31
C THR A 469 -14.72 -13.23 -30.31
N VAL A 470 -14.44 -12.03 -29.77
CA VAL A 470 -13.92 -10.88 -30.52
C VAL A 470 -12.37 -10.92 -30.48
N TYR A 471 -11.81 -11.28 -29.33
CA TYR A 471 -10.35 -11.39 -29.11
C TYR A 471 -10.05 -12.52 -28.13
N SER A 472 -8.93 -13.23 -28.36
CA SER A 472 -8.39 -14.19 -27.40
C SER A 472 -6.90 -14.44 -27.70
N ASP A 473 -6.06 -14.48 -26.68
CA ASP A 473 -4.62 -14.82 -26.78
C ASP A 473 -4.19 -15.89 -25.76
N GLY A 474 -5.17 -16.54 -25.09
CA GLY A 474 -4.92 -17.55 -24.06
C GLY A 474 -4.67 -16.98 -22.65
N LEU A 475 -4.52 -15.68 -22.49
CA LEU A 475 -4.47 -14.99 -21.19
C LEU A 475 -5.76 -14.25 -20.90
N THR A 476 -6.28 -13.53 -21.90
CA THR A 476 -7.51 -12.75 -21.81
C THR A 476 -8.43 -13.06 -22.99
N VAL A 477 -9.72 -13.01 -22.76
CA VAL A 477 -10.75 -13.11 -23.78
C VAL A 477 -11.66 -11.88 -23.76
N CYS A 478 -11.99 -11.36 -24.94
CA CYS A 478 -13.09 -10.44 -25.15
C CYS A 478 -14.19 -11.15 -25.90
N LEU A 479 -15.38 -11.16 -25.30
CA LEU A 479 -16.60 -11.78 -25.87
C LEU A 479 -17.63 -10.69 -26.16
N LYS A 480 -18.41 -10.89 -27.20
CA LYS A 480 -19.55 -10.05 -27.57
C LYS A 480 -20.81 -10.89 -27.76
N ARG A 481 -21.94 -10.44 -27.26
CA ARG A 481 -23.26 -11.04 -27.51
C ARG A 481 -23.61 -10.97 -29.00
N SER A 482 -23.97 -12.10 -29.58
CA SER A 482 -24.49 -12.09 -30.96
C SER A 482 -25.87 -11.44 -30.97
N THR A 483 -26.01 -10.36 -31.70
CA THR A 483 -27.34 -9.88 -32.09
C THR A 483 -27.98 -10.95 -32.97
N VAL A 484 -29.09 -11.55 -32.50
CA VAL A 484 -29.91 -12.46 -33.28
C VAL A 484 -30.64 -11.67 -34.34
#